data_64ac0bd1092f3e94674754132fc54e7f
#
_entry.id   64ac0bd1092f3e94674754132fc54e7f
#
_cell.length_a   1.000
_cell.length_b   1.000
_cell.length_c   1.000
_cell.angle_alpha   90.00
_cell.angle_beta   90.00
_cell.angle_gamma   90.00
#
_symmetry.space_group_name_H-M   'P 1'
#
loop_
_entity.id
_entity.type
_entity.pdbx_description
1 polymer ?
#
loop_
_entity_poly.entity_id
_entity_poly.type
_entity_poly.pdbx_seq_one_letter_code
_entity_poly.pdbx_strand_id
1 'polypeptide(L)'
;MKNKGKNSSRHFPEKHGSLIQSLGNYAKLDIARRERTAIPEIVYCENKSVDQIIGISKVLFKKQKLVLGTRCSPSLFSKLQKAFPGGRFVKEAHAFRIGKPMDCGAAGQVGIISAGTTDIRVCEEAALVLESLGVSVRRVFDVGVAGIHRLFASDDSVRACDVIIVAAGMEGALPSVVAGLYSQPIIAIPTSVGYGTALSGFTALFAMLTSCAPGVTVVNIDNGVGAAAAALKIVTMLSARSGHK
;
A
#
# COMPACT_ATOMS: atom_id res chain seq x y z
N MET A 1 26.72 -41.54 1.26
CA MET A 1 26.88 -40.08 1.37
C MET A 1 25.53 -39.47 1.78
N LYS A 2 25.38 -39.01 3.03
CA LYS A 2 24.10 -38.50 3.59
C LYS A 2 24.05 -36.99 3.33
N ASN A 3 23.13 -36.56 2.49
CA ASN A 3 22.86 -35.16 2.20
C ASN A 3 21.99 -34.59 3.35
N LYS A 4 22.60 -33.81 4.24
CA LYS A 4 21.89 -33.10 5.31
C LYS A 4 21.28 -31.85 4.70
N GLY A 5 20.00 -31.92 4.33
CA GLY A 5 19.19 -30.74 4.05
C GLY A 5 19.15 -29.83 5.26
N LYS A 6 19.71 -28.62 5.13
CA LYS A 6 19.56 -27.56 6.14
C LYS A 6 18.11 -27.06 6.09
N ASN A 7 17.31 -27.61 6.98
CA ASN A 7 15.98 -27.11 7.28
C ASN A 7 16.16 -25.77 8.04
N SER A 8 16.08 -24.63 7.35
CA SER A 8 16.10 -23.32 8.00
C SER A 8 14.71 -23.08 8.62
N SER A 9 14.43 -23.73 9.75
CA SER A 9 13.34 -23.33 10.61
C SER A 9 13.61 -21.87 11.03
N ARG A 10 12.82 -20.93 10.52
CA ARG A 10 12.83 -19.54 11.00
C ARG A 10 12.34 -19.59 12.46
N HIS A 11 13.27 -19.72 13.40
CA HIS A 11 13.00 -19.59 14.83
C HIS A 11 12.51 -18.15 15.08
N PHE A 12 11.32 -18.01 15.63
CA PHE A 12 10.92 -16.75 16.23
C PHE A 12 11.90 -16.45 17.37
N PRO A 13 12.54 -15.27 17.39
CA PRO A 13 13.52 -14.96 18.41
C PRO A 13 12.86 -15.03 19.81
N GLU A 14 13.44 -15.79 20.71
CA GLU A 14 12.94 -16.01 22.07
C GLU A 14 12.86 -14.75 22.96
N LYS A 15 13.35 -13.60 22.48
CA LYS A 15 13.27 -12.30 23.17
C LYS A 15 12.22 -11.38 22.53
N HIS A 16 10.94 -11.70 22.73
CA HIS A 16 9.83 -10.84 22.25
C HIS A 16 9.86 -9.41 22.81
N GLY A 17 10.47 -9.17 23.96
CA GLY A 17 10.56 -7.85 24.59
C GLY A 17 11.39 -6.82 23.83
N SER A 18 12.35 -7.25 22.99
CA SER A 18 13.20 -6.33 22.18
C SER A 18 12.54 -5.85 20.89
N LEU A 19 11.44 -6.45 20.46
CA LEU A 19 10.74 -6.16 19.19
C LEU A 19 9.63 -5.11 19.36
N ILE A 20 9.24 -4.84 20.60
CA ILE A 20 8.13 -3.94 20.93
C ILE A 20 8.66 -2.81 21.80
N GLN A 21 8.29 -1.58 21.48
CA GLN A 21 8.53 -0.43 22.33
C GLN A 21 7.23 0.18 22.84
N SER A 22 7.03 0.12 24.15
CA SER A 22 5.89 0.78 24.80
C SER A 22 6.09 2.29 24.84
N LEU A 23 5.02 3.05 24.61
CA LEU A 23 4.97 4.50 24.70
C LEU A 23 3.81 4.88 25.62
N GLY A 24 4.15 5.21 26.86
CA GLY A 24 3.16 5.38 27.93
C GLY A 24 2.30 4.13 28.07
N ASN A 25 1.01 4.35 28.32
CA ASN A 25 0.00 3.29 28.42
C ASN A 25 -0.90 3.20 27.16
N TYR A 26 -0.60 4.00 26.10
CA TYR A 26 -1.49 4.14 24.95
C TYR A 26 -0.97 3.50 23.65
N ALA A 27 0.33 3.16 23.54
CA ALA A 27 0.84 2.52 22.34
C ALA A 27 1.92 1.46 22.64
N LYS A 28 1.87 0.36 21.91
CA LYS A 28 2.92 -0.66 21.83
C LYS A 28 3.38 -0.74 20.37
N LEU A 29 4.55 -0.19 20.07
CA LEU A 29 5.06 -0.04 18.71
C LEU A 29 5.89 -1.26 18.33
N ASP A 30 5.57 -1.85 17.18
CA ASP A 30 6.30 -2.97 16.60
C ASP A 30 7.50 -2.46 15.79
N ILE A 31 8.59 -2.18 16.48
CA ILE A 31 9.78 -1.55 15.87
C ILE A 31 10.57 -2.48 14.94
N ALA A 32 10.35 -3.79 15.01
CA ALA A 32 10.96 -4.78 14.13
C ALA A 32 9.99 -5.35 13.08
N ARG A 33 8.85 -4.71 12.86
CA ARG A 33 7.82 -5.17 11.91
C ARG A 33 8.37 -5.34 10.51
N ARG A 34 9.20 -4.39 10.04
CA ARG A 34 9.79 -4.44 8.70
C ARG A 34 10.61 -5.70 8.45
N GLU A 35 11.39 -6.14 9.44
CA GLU A 35 12.24 -7.34 9.33
C GLU A 35 11.42 -8.62 9.10
N ARG A 36 10.20 -8.66 9.65
CA ARG A 36 9.30 -9.81 9.54
C ARG A 36 8.36 -9.75 8.35
N THR A 37 7.88 -8.55 8.02
CA THR A 37 6.77 -8.38 7.07
C THR A 37 7.15 -7.61 5.81
N ALA A 38 8.38 -7.10 5.71
CA ALA A 38 8.88 -6.16 4.71
C ALA A 38 8.23 -4.75 4.76
N ILE A 39 7.17 -4.56 5.55
CA ILE A 39 6.45 -3.29 5.69
C ILE A 39 6.78 -2.68 7.06
N PRO A 40 7.19 -1.40 7.15
CA PRO A 40 7.40 -0.73 8.43
C PRO A 40 6.07 -0.53 9.18
N GLU A 41 6.17 -0.21 10.47
CA GLU A 41 5.00 0.26 11.22
C GLU A 41 4.49 1.56 10.60
N ILE A 42 3.20 1.60 10.27
CA ILE A 42 2.51 2.75 9.66
C ILE A 42 1.56 3.37 10.68
N VAL A 43 1.59 4.68 10.83
CA VAL A 43 0.73 5.40 11.76
C VAL A 43 -0.65 5.60 11.15
N TYR A 44 -1.66 4.91 11.66
CA TYR A 44 -3.05 5.20 11.35
C TYR A 44 -3.49 6.39 12.20
N CYS A 45 -3.72 7.55 11.57
CA CYS A 45 -3.90 8.81 12.29
C CYS A 45 -5.33 9.05 12.79
N GLU A 46 -6.30 8.41 12.16
CA GLU A 46 -7.71 8.59 12.52
C GLU A 46 -7.96 8.19 13.98
N ASN A 47 -8.73 8.99 14.68
CA ASN A 47 -9.07 8.81 16.10
C ASN A 47 -7.87 8.87 17.08
N LYS A 48 -6.70 9.36 16.64
CA LYS A 48 -5.57 9.66 17.53
C LYS A 48 -5.43 11.15 17.78
N SER A 49 -5.01 11.52 18.99
CA SER A 49 -4.64 12.90 19.28
C SER A 49 -3.32 13.28 18.56
N VAL A 50 -3.11 14.59 18.37
CA VAL A 50 -1.88 15.13 17.79
C VAL A 50 -0.66 14.67 18.58
N ASP A 51 -0.73 14.71 19.91
CA ASP A 51 0.38 14.34 20.79
C ASP A 51 0.71 12.86 20.70
N GLN A 52 -0.30 11.99 20.57
CA GLN A 52 -0.12 10.57 20.33
C GLN A 52 0.62 10.32 19.00
N ILE A 53 0.18 10.99 17.92
CA ILE A 53 0.79 10.81 16.60
C ILE A 53 2.24 11.34 16.60
N ILE A 54 2.50 12.50 17.21
CA ILE A 54 3.85 13.04 17.35
C ILE A 54 4.73 12.10 18.18
N GLY A 55 4.24 11.61 19.32
CA GLY A 55 4.96 10.69 20.19
C GLY A 55 5.33 9.39 19.47
N ILE A 56 4.36 8.76 18.80
CA ILE A 56 4.57 7.55 17.99
C ILE A 56 5.59 7.83 16.88
N SER A 57 5.40 8.91 16.14
CA SER A 57 6.29 9.28 15.03
C SER A 57 7.73 9.53 15.47
N LYS A 58 7.95 10.16 16.64
CA LYS A 58 9.29 10.37 17.20
C LYS A 58 10.00 9.04 17.49
N VAL A 59 9.30 8.09 18.11
CA VAL A 59 9.85 6.76 18.42
C VAL A 59 10.18 5.99 17.13
N LEU A 60 9.24 5.92 16.20
CA LEU A 60 9.42 5.22 14.92
C LEU A 60 10.56 5.87 14.11
N PHE A 61 10.61 7.20 14.03
CA PHE A 61 11.67 7.89 13.30
C PHE A 61 13.07 7.63 13.87
N LYS A 62 13.17 7.61 15.21
CA LYS A 62 14.45 7.28 15.87
C LYS A 62 14.95 5.88 15.49
N LYS A 63 14.03 4.92 15.35
CA LYS A 63 14.35 3.51 15.10
C LYS A 63 14.49 3.18 13.62
N GLN A 64 13.53 3.64 12.80
CA GLN A 64 13.38 3.21 11.40
C GLN A 64 13.87 4.27 10.38
N LYS A 65 14.10 5.53 10.82
CA LYS A 65 14.45 6.68 9.96
C LYS A 65 13.41 7.02 8.87
N LEU A 66 12.31 6.29 8.84
CA LEU A 66 11.16 6.48 7.98
C LEU A 66 9.88 6.32 8.80
N VAL A 67 8.96 7.25 8.69
CA VAL A 67 7.61 7.13 9.24
C VAL A 67 6.62 7.43 8.14
N LEU A 68 5.64 6.56 8.00
CA LEU A 68 4.49 6.73 7.14
C LEU A 68 3.26 6.90 8.02
N GLY A 69 2.36 7.79 7.63
CA GLY A 69 1.09 7.96 8.29
C GLY A 69 -0.03 8.12 7.27
N THR A 70 -1.17 7.51 7.56
CA THR A 70 -2.35 7.51 6.70
C THR A 70 -3.56 8.08 7.44
N ARG A 71 -4.61 8.44 6.71
CA ARG A 71 -5.82 9.09 7.27
C ARG A 71 -5.48 10.36 8.05
N CYS A 72 -4.51 11.12 7.55
CA CYS A 72 -4.04 12.36 8.15
C CYS A 72 -4.72 13.56 7.48
N SER A 73 -5.43 14.38 8.26
CA SER A 73 -5.98 15.63 7.72
C SER A 73 -4.88 16.69 7.50
N PRO A 74 -5.08 17.65 6.58
CA PRO A 74 -4.13 18.76 6.39
C PRO A 74 -3.87 19.55 7.68
N SER A 75 -4.88 19.77 8.49
CA SER A 75 -4.77 20.50 9.77
C SER A 75 -3.92 19.72 10.79
N LEU A 76 -4.06 18.40 10.81
CA LEU A 76 -3.23 17.52 11.64
C LEU A 76 -1.78 17.56 11.17
N PHE A 77 -1.54 17.43 9.86
CA PHE A 77 -0.18 17.48 9.32
C PHE A 77 0.51 18.82 9.59
N SER A 78 -0.18 19.96 9.52
CA SER A 78 0.39 21.27 9.86
C SER A 78 0.94 21.32 11.28
N LYS A 79 0.33 20.59 12.22
CA LYS A 79 0.83 20.46 13.59
C LYS A 79 2.03 19.51 13.67
N LEU A 80 1.99 18.40 12.93
CA LEU A 80 3.10 17.45 12.80
C LEU A 80 4.36 18.12 12.19
N GLN A 81 4.19 18.99 11.21
CA GLN A 81 5.26 19.67 10.49
C GLN A 81 6.11 20.54 11.40
N LYS A 82 5.54 21.09 12.49
CA LYS A 82 6.32 21.81 13.51
C LYS A 82 7.32 20.90 14.23
N ALA A 83 6.96 19.64 14.46
CA ALA A 83 7.82 18.65 15.09
C ALA A 83 8.77 17.95 14.08
N PHE A 84 8.40 17.94 12.82
CA PHE A 84 9.11 17.29 11.71
C PHE A 84 9.15 18.20 10.48
N PRO A 85 9.99 19.26 10.45
CA PRO A 85 10.01 20.25 9.36
C PRO A 85 10.29 19.66 7.98
N GLY A 86 11.00 18.51 7.89
CA GLY A 86 11.26 17.78 6.64
C GLY A 86 10.17 16.77 6.24
N GLY A 87 9.03 16.75 6.93
CA GLY A 87 7.90 15.89 6.58
C GLY A 87 7.27 16.31 5.26
N ARG A 88 6.89 15.33 4.43
CA ARG A 88 6.13 15.52 3.19
C ARG A 88 4.69 15.06 3.39
N PHE A 89 3.73 15.91 3.07
CA PHE A 89 2.32 15.58 3.00
C PHE A 89 1.87 15.36 1.55
N VAL A 90 1.17 14.28 1.32
CA VAL A 90 0.49 13.99 0.05
C VAL A 90 -0.99 14.28 0.26
N LYS A 91 -1.42 15.43 -0.23
CA LYS A 91 -2.77 15.96 0.00
C LYS A 91 -3.84 15.01 -0.53
N GLU A 92 -3.64 14.50 -1.72
CA GLU A 92 -4.56 13.60 -2.42
C GLU A 92 -4.76 12.30 -1.64
N ALA A 93 -3.69 11.76 -1.02
CA ALA A 93 -3.73 10.55 -0.22
C ALA A 93 -4.23 10.75 1.22
N HIS A 94 -4.30 11.98 1.71
CA HIS A 94 -4.42 12.27 3.13
C HIS A 94 -3.38 11.49 3.96
N ALA A 95 -2.15 11.47 3.49
CA ALA A 95 -1.06 10.69 4.06
C ALA A 95 0.24 11.48 4.11
N PHE A 96 1.18 11.05 4.94
CA PHE A 96 2.47 11.72 5.05
C PHE A 96 3.64 10.75 5.13
N ARG A 97 4.81 11.27 4.81
CA ARG A 97 6.11 10.65 5.04
C ARG A 97 7.02 11.59 5.82
N ILE A 98 7.68 11.07 6.84
CA ILE A 98 8.79 11.70 7.55
C ILE A 98 10.03 10.87 7.27
N GLY A 99 11.11 11.52 6.83
CA GLY A 99 12.35 10.86 6.42
C GLY A 99 12.43 10.64 4.90
N LYS A 100 13.57 10.09 4.48
CA LYS A 100 13.84 9.78 3.07
C LYS A 100 13.25 8.42 2.69
N PRO A 101 12.93 8.18 1.42
CA PRO A 101 12.62 6.84 0.94
C PRO A 101 13.75 5.86 1.31
N MET A 102 13.38 4.63 1.55
CA MET A 102 14.29 3.53 1.85
C MET A 102 14.32 2.61 0.63
N ASP A 103 15.50 2.15 0.25
CA ASP A 103 15.60 1.08 -0.71
C ASP A 103 15.38 -0.26 0.00
N CYS A 104 14.38 -1.01 -0.43
CA CYS A 104 14.08 -2.36 0.08
C CYS A 104 14.61 -3.47 -0.83
N GLY A 105 15.39 -3.11 -1.88
CA GLY A 105 15.93 -4.07 -2.84
C GLY A 105 14.87 -4.67 -3.77
N ALA A 106 13.69 -4.07 -3.86
CA ALA A 106 12.64 -4.50 -4.77
C ALA A 106 12.87 -3.85 -6.14
N ALA A 107 13.35 -4.62 -7.09
CA ALA A 107 13.41 -4.21 -8.49
C ALA A 107 12.10 -4.64 -9.16
N GLY A 108 11.30 -3.66 -9.59
CA GLY A 108 10.04 -3.89 -10.27
C GLY A 108 9.21 -2.62 -10.33
N GLN A 109 8.24 -2.61 -11.24
CA GLN A 109 7.32 -1.49 -11.43
C GLN A 109 5.90 -1.91 -11.09
N VAL A 110 5.24 -1.12 -10.25
CA VAL A 110 3.82 -1.31 -9.90
C VAL A 110 2.97 -0.29 -10.64
N GLY A 111 2.02 -0.78 -11.44
CA GLY A 111 0.97 0.04 -12.03
C GLY A 111 -0.12 0.32 -11.00
N ILE A 112 -0.57 1.56 -10.89
CA ILE A 112 -1.70 1.92 -10.04
C ILE A 112 -2.75 2.61 -10.90
N ILE A 113 -3.92 1.99 -10.97
CA ILE A 113 -5.03 2.40 -11.85
C ILE A 113 -6.21 2.86 -11.00
N SER A 114 -6.79 4.03 -11.28
CA SER A 114 -8.06 4.46 -10.70
C SER A 114 -9.19 4.44 -11.73
N ALA A 115 -10.38 3.99 -11.34
CA ALA A 115 -11.58 4.05 -12.17
C ALA A 115 -12.04 5.51 -12.35
N GLY A 116 -12.20 6.23 -11.26
CA GLY A 116 -12.56 7.64 -11.26
C GLY A 116 -11.55 8.52 -10.53
N THR A 117 -11.74 9.83 -10.64
CA THR A 117 -10.90 10.82 -9.95
C THR A 117 -11.04 10.74 -8.44
N THR A 118 -12.19 10.32 -7.93
CA THR A 118 -12.45 10.15 -6.49
C THR A 118 -11.73 8.94 -5.89
N ASP A 119 -11.34 7.96 -6.72
CA ASP A 119 -10.56 6.80 -6.30
C ASP A 119 -9.06 7.10 -6.15
N ILE A 120 -8.60 8.25 -6.67
CA ILE A 120 -7.18 8.66 -6.63
C ILE A 120 -6.64 8.69 -5.20
N ARG A 121 -7.47 9.00 -4.22
CA ARG A 121 -7.06 9.06 -2.80
C ARG A 121 -6.41 7.76 -2.33
N VAL A 122 -7.04 6.62 -2.59
CA VAL A 122 -6.50 5.31 -2.16
C VAL A 122 -5.35 4.85 -3.05
N CYS A 123 -5.34 5.27 -4.32
CA CYS A 123 -4.22 5.06 -5.24
C CYS A 123 -2.96 5.79 -4.77
N GLU A 124 -3.07 7.07 -4.39
CA GLU A 124 -1.94 7.86 -3.90
C GLU A 124 -1.49 7.41 -2.49
N GLU A 125 -2.39 6.86 -1.66
CA GLU A 125 -2.00 6.18 -0.42
C GLU A 125 -1.09 4.97 -0.71
N ALA A 126 -1.47 4.13 -1.67
CA ALA A 126 -0.66 2.99 -2.09
C ALA A 126 0.66 3.43 -2.72
N ALA A 127 0.64 4.45 -3.59
CA ALA A 127 1.82 5.01 -4.23
C ALA A 127 2.82 5.55 -3.21
N LEU A 128 2.36 6.32 -2.21
CA LEU A 128 3.22 6.85 -1.15
C LEU A 128 3.95 5.73 -0.40
N VAL A 129 3.25 4.65 -0.07
CA VAL A 129 3.86 3.50 0.63
C VAL A 129 4.93 2.85 -0.23
N LEU A 130 4.62 2.53 -1.48
CA LEU A 130 5.54 1.86 -2.43
C LEU A 130 6.78 2.72 -2.72
N GLU A 131 6.59 3.98 -3.09
CA GLU A 131 7.69 4.92 -3.37
C GLU A 131 8.56 5.18 -2.14
N SER A 132 7.97 5.19 -0.95
CA SER A 132 8.72 5.32 0.31
C SER A 132 9.59 4.10 0.61
N LEU A 133 9.30 2.97 -0.01
CA LEU A 133 10.05 1.71 0.09
C LEU A 133 10.89 1.41 -1.17
N GLY A 134 11.09 2.42 -2.03
CA GLY A 134 11.98 2.33 -3.18
C GLY A 134 11.40 1.62 -4.41
N VAL A 135 10.09 1.34 -4.42
CA VAL A 135 9.42 0.71 -5.56
C VAL A 135 9.01 1.76 -6.59
N SER A 136 9.28 1.50 -7.86
CA SER A 136 8.82 2.35 -8.96
C SER A 136 7.32 2.22 -9.16
N VAL A 137 6.64 3.35 -9.30
CA VAL A 137 5.17 3.42 -9.45
C VAL A 137 4.79 4.12 -10.76
N ARG A 138 3.90 3.49 -11.53
CA ARG A 138 3.25 4.05 -12.72
C ARG A 138 1.79 4.38 -12.40
N ARG A 139 1.39 5.62 -12.53
CA ARG A 139 0.02 6.08 -12.29
C ARG A 139 -0.77 6.14 -13.59
N VAL A 140 -1.95 5.52 -13.62
CA VAL A 140 -2.92 5.56 -14.73
C VAL A 140 -4.29 5.86 -14.13
N PHE A 141 -4.67 7.13 -14.13
CA PHE A 141 -5.84 7.58 -13.39
C PHE A 141 -7.00 7.95 -14.30
N ASP A 142 -8.23 7.84 -13.74
CA ASP A 142 -9.49 8.19 -14.38
C ASP A 142 -9.76 7.42 -15.69
N VAL A 143 -9.58 6.10 -15.63
CA VAL A 143 -9.76 5.18 -16.77
C VAL A 143 -10.90 4.18 -16.56
N GLY A 144 -11.97 4.61 -15.89
CA GLY A 144 -13.14 3.79 -15.59
C GLY A 144 -13.85 3.22 -16.82
N VAL A 145 -14.65 2.18 -16.61
CA VAL A 145 -15.31 1.41 -17.67
C VAL A 145 -16.29 2.24 -18.51
N ALA A 146 -16.87 3.29 -17.97
CA ALA A 146 -17.73 4.21 -18.71
C ALA A 146 -16.97 4.99 -19.82
N GLY A 147 -15.64 4.98 -19.79
CA GLY A 147 -14.79 5.56 -20.82
C GLY A 147 -13.58 4.67 -21.09
N ILE A 148 -13.83 3.39 -21.37
CA ILE A 148 -12.82 2.32 -21.48
C ILE A 148 -11.68 2.64 -22.48
N HIS A 149 -11.95 3.47 -23.50
CA HIS A 149 -10.94 3.92 -24.45
C HIS A 149 -9.76 4.63 -23.77
N ARG A 150 -9.97 5.24 -22.59
CA ARG A 150 -8.90 5.88 -21.80
C ARG A 150 -7.92 4.85 -21.25
N LEU A 151 -8.40 3.67 -20.86
CA LEU A 151 -7.56 2.55 -20.45
C LEU A 151 -6.72 2.06 -21.64
N PHE A 152 -7.34 1.87 -22.81
CA PHE A 152 -6.62 1.44 -24.01
C PHE A 152 -5.56 2.46 -24.47
N ALA A 153 -5.82 3.75 -24.30
CA ALA A 153 -4.82 4.79 -24.59
C ALA A 153 -3.59 4.72 -23.65
N SER A 154 -3.68 3.99 -22.55
CA SER A 154 -2.61 3.81 -21.57
C SER A 154 -2.00 2.39 -21.61
N ASP A 155 -2.36 1.55 -22.59
CA ASP A 155 -2.05 0.13 -22.67
C ASP A 155 -0.55 -0.19 -22.47
N ASP A 156 0.32 0.47 -23.23
CA ASP A 156 1.78 0.28 -23.13
C ASP A 156 2.31 0.55 -21.71
N SER A 157 1.77 1.60 -21.07
CA SER A 157 2.16 1.97 -19.71
C SER A 157 1.76 0.91 -18.69
N VAL A 158 0.61 0.26 -18.88
CA VAL A 158 0.11 -0.80 -18.00
C VAL A 158 0.86 -2.09 -18.23
N ARG A 159 1.11 -2.47 -19.50
CA ARG A 159 1.86 -3.69 -19.86
C ARG A 159 3.30 -3.70 -19.35
N ALA A 160 3.90 -2.53 -19.21
CA ALA A 160 5.27 -2.39 -18.70
C ALA A 160 5.39 -2.66 -17.19
N CYS A 161 4.29 -2.85 -16.46
CA CYS A 161 4.30 -3.07 -15.02
C CYS A 161 4.38 -4.58 -14.69
N ASP A 162 4.96 -4.90 -13.53
CA ASP A 162 5.08 -6.28 -13.03
C ASP A 162 3.86 -6.69 -12.19
N VAL A 163 3.21 -5.73 -11.55
CA VAL A 163 2.01 -5.90 -10.71
C VAL A 163 1.09 -4.71 -10.94
N ILE A 164 -0.21 -4.93 -10.96
CA ILE A 164 -1.19 -3.87 -11.15
C ILE A 164 -2.10 -3.78 -9.93
N ILE A 165 -2.22 -2.58 -9.35
CA ILE A 165 -3.23 -2.22 -8.35
C ILE A 165 -4.35 -1.48 -9.06
N VAL A 166 -5.61 -1.88 -8.84
CA VAL A 166 -6.78 -1.26 -9.47
C VAL A 166 -7.77 -0.83 -8.40
N ALA A 167 -8.02 0.47 -8.28
CA ALA A 167 -9.02 1.01 -7.36
C ALA A 167 -10.31 1.40 -8.11
N ALA A 168 -11.45 0.95 -7.60
CA ALA A 168 -12.76 1.26 -8.17
C ALA A 168 -13.84 1.28 -7.09
N GLY A 169 -14.69 2.31 -7.15
CA GLY A 169 -15.93 2.40 -6.40
C GLY A 169 -17.14 1.98 -7.24
N MET A 170 -18.32 2.54 -6.92
CA MET A 170 -19.58 2.25 -7.60
C MET A 170 -19.88 0.74 -7.65
N GLU A 171 -19.93 0.16 -8.85
CA GLU A 171 -20.12 -1.27 -9.12
C GLU A 171 -18.84 -2.11 -9.13
N GLY A 172 -17.65 -1.46 -9.05
CA GLY A 172 -16.37 -2.16 -8.97
C GLY A 172 -15.95 -2.95 -10.22
N ALA A 173 -16.40 -2.56 -11.42
CA ALA A 173 -16.22 -3.36 -12.64
C ALA A 173 -14.80 -3.32 -13.23
N LEU A 174 -14.05 -2.24 -13.02
CA LEU A 174 -12.75 -2.03 -13.68
C LEU A 174 -11.73 -3.16 -13.39
N PRO A 175 -11.58 -3.70 -12.17
CA PRO A 175 -10.63 -4.78 -11.91
C PRO A 175 -10.89 -6.04 -12.74
N SER A 176 -12.16 -6.39 -12.99
CA SER A 176 -12.50 -7.53 -13.84
C SER A 176 -12.09 -7.30 -15.31
N VAL A 177 -12.25 -6.10 -15.81
CA VAL A 177 -11.81 -5.71 -17.17
C VAL A 177 -10.29 -5.76 -17.28
N VAL A 178 -9.59 -5.16 -16.31
CA VAL A 178 -8.11 -5.16 -16.28
C VAL A 178 -7.58 -6.60 -16.21
N ALA A 179 -8.16 -7.45 -15.37
CA ALA A 179 -7.75 -8.86 -15.26
C ALA A 179 -8.02 -9.69 -16.54
N GLY A 180 -9.00 -9.29 -17.34
CA GLY A 180 -9.24 -9.91 -18.65
C GLY A 180 -8.29 -9.44 -19.76
N LEU A 181 -7.60 -8.31 -19.57
CA LEU A 181 -6.74 -7.70 -20.59
C LEU A 181 -5.22 -7.91 -20.31
N TYR A 182 -4.85 -8.11 -19.07
CA TYR A 182 -3.44 -8.12 -18.63
C TYR A 182 -3.10 -9.39 -17.88
N SER A 183 -1.90 -9.92 -18.12
CA SER A 183 -1.40 -11.15 -17.50
C SER A 183 -0.72 -10.93 -16.13
N GLN A 184 -0.50 -9.68 -15.74
CA GLN A 184 0.12 -9.34 -14.47
C GLN A 184 -0.81 -9.68 -13.28
N PRO A 185 -0.25 -9.97 -12.09
CA PRO A 185 -1.05 -10.08 -10.88
C PRO A 185 -1.87 -8.82 -10.61
N ILE A 186 -3.17 -8.98 -10.38
CA ILE A 186 -4.09 -7.87 -10.13
C ILE A 186 -4.46 -7.81 -8.65
N ILE A 187 -4.27 -6.64 -8.04
CA ILE A 187 -4.68 -6.34 -6.68
C ILE A 187 -5.78 -5.28 -6.73
N ALA A 188 -7.02 -5.68 -6.45
CA ALA A 188 -8.17 -4.82 -6.51
C ALA A 188 -8.45 -4.15 -5.15
N ILE A 189 -8.68 -2.84 -5.19
CA ILE A 189 -9.10 -2.04 -4.03
C ILE A 189 -10.53 -1.59 -4.28
N PRO A 190 -11.54 -2.17 -3.60
CA PRO A 190 -12.86 -1.58 -3.57
C PRO A 190 -12.79 -0.27 -2.82
N THR A 191 -13.44 0.78 -3.33
CA THR A 191 -13.49 2.07 -2.65
C THR A 191 -14.88 2.36 -2.11
N SER A 192 -14.95 3.15 -1.04
CA SER A 192 -16.22 3.61 -0.47
C SER A 192 -16.93 4.66 -1.34
N VAL A 193 -16.34 5.00 -2.48
CA VAL A 193 -16.89 5.95 -3.46
C VAL A 193 -18.14 5.37 -4.10
N GLY A 194 -19.23 6.13 -4.02
CA GLY A 194 -20.50 5.72 -4.60
C GLY A 194 -21.68 6.31 -3.84
N TYR A 195 -22.88 6.02 -4.34
CA TYR A 195 -24.14 6.45 -3.74
C TYR A 195 -25.20 5.36 -3.89
N GLY A 196 -26.33 5.53 -3.20
CA GLY A 196 -27.46 4.57 -3.28
C GLY A 196 -27.03 3.16 -2.88
N THR A 197 -27.18 2.21 -3.79
CA THR A 197 -26.86 0.79 -3.57
C THR A 197 -25.36 0.47 -3.54
N ALA A 198 -24.47 1.46 -3.69
CA ALA A 198 -23.02 1.25 -3.53
C ALA A 198 -22.63 0.86 -2.09
N LEU A 199 -23.49 1.15 -1.09
CA LEU A 199 -23.36 0.74 0.30
C LEU A 199 -21.95 0.95 0.87
N SER A 200 -21.38 2.16 0.67
CA SER A 200 -20.03 2.52 1.16
C SER A 200 -18.93 1.54 0.72
N GLY A 201 -19.04 1.03 -0.52
CA GLY A 201 -18.04 0.16 -1.13
C GLY A 201 -18.32 -1.34 -1.03
N PHE A 202 -19.37 -1.77 -0.33
CA PHE A 202 -19.71 -3.20 -0.27
C PHE A 202 -20.10 -3.76 -1.64
N THR A 203 -20.82 -3.00 -2.47
CA THR A 203 -21.16 -3.42 -3.84
C THR A 203 -19.90 -3.64 -4.67
N ALA A 204 -18.95 -2.71 -4.63
CA ALA A 204 -17.66 -2.87 -5.30
C ALA A 204 -16.88 -4.08 -4.76
N LEU A 205 -16.85 -4.27 -3.44
CA LEU A 205 -16.19 -5.42 -2.81
C LEU A 205 -16.79 -6.75 -3.30
N PHE A 206 -18.11 -6.90 -3.29
CA PHE A 206 -18.77 -8.13 -3.73
C PHE A 206 -18.58 -8.38 -5.21
N ALA A 207 -18.66 -7.35 -6.06
CA ALA A 207 -18.39 -7.47 -7.48
C ALA A 207 -16.96 -7.97 -7.76
N MET A 208 -15.96 -7.42 -7.06
CA MET A 208 -14.56 -7.84 -7.19
C MET A 208 -14.35 -9.28 -6.70
N LEU A 209 -14.97 -9.68 -5.57
CA LEU A 209 -14.88 -11.04 -5.03
C LEU A 209 -15.58 -12.09 -5.91
N THR A 210 -16.59 -11.70 -6.69
CA THR A 210 -17.34 -12.56 -7.60
C THR A 210 -16.91 -12.42 -9.06
N SER A 211 -15.78 -11.74 -9.32
CA SER A 211 -15.25 -11.58 -10.67
C SER A 211 -15.03 -12.92 -11.34
N CYS A 212 -15.54 -13.09 -12.58
CA CYS A 212 -15.25 -14.27 -13.40
C CYS A 212 -13.84 -14.24 -14.03
N ALA A 213 -13.17 -13.08 -14.05
CA ALA A 213 -11.80 -12.97 -14.51
C ALA A 213 -10.85 -13.58 -13.46
N PRO A 214 -10.03 -14.60 -13.83
CA PRO A 214 -9.14 -15.26 -12.87
C PRO A 214 -7.98 -14.34 -12.47
N GLY A 215 -7.46 -14.53 -11.26
CA GLY A 215 -6.24 -13.84 -10.79
C GLY A 215 -6.48 -12.49 -10.10
N VAL A 216 -7.71 -12.10 -9.85
CA VAL A 216 -8.02 -10.89 -9.04
C VAL A 216 -7.88 -11.21 -7.55
N THR A 217 -6.96 -10.52 -6.90
CA THR A 217 -6.82 -10.54 -5.43
C THR A 217 -7.45 -9.27 -4.86
N VAL A 218 -8.35 -9.40 -3.88
CA VAL A 218 -9.08 -8.26 -3.34
C VAL A 218 -8.58 -7.92 -1.94
N VAL A 219 -8.33 -6.63 -1.68
CA VAL A 219 -8.05 -6.12 -0.34
C VAL A 219 -9.32 -5.49 0.27
N ASN A 220 -9.24 -5.05 1.52
CA ASN A 220 -10.38 -4.39 2.16
C ASN A 220 -10.72 -3.05 1.50
N ILE A 221 -11.94 -2.55 1.74
CA ILE A 221 -12.43 -1.26 1.25
C ILE A 221 -11.49 -0.13 1.69
N ASP A 222 -11.13 0.76 0.76
CA ASP A 222 -10.25 1.91 0.98
C ASP A 222 -8.86 1.55 1.53
N ASN A 223 -8.35 0.34 1.31
CA ASN A 223 -7.10 -0.12 1.88
C ASN A 223 -5.92 -0.04 0.89
N GLY A 224 -5.49 1.18 0.58
CA GLY A 224 -4.30 1.44 -0.25
C GLY A 224 -3.02 0.86 0.35
N VAL A 225 -2.87 0.94 1.67
CA VAL A 225 -1.74 0.33 2.41
C VAL A 225 -1.68 -1.18 2.22
N GLY A 226 -2.83 -1.87 2.31
CA GLY A 226 -2.91 -3.32 2.13
C GLY A 226 -2.54 -3.74 0.72
N ALA A 227 -3.00 -3.01 -0.29
CA ALA A 227 -2.64 -3.25 -1.68
C ALA A 227 -1.15 -3.01 -1.94
N ALA A 228 -0.58 -1.92 -1.42
CA ALA A 228 0.84 -1.64 -1.51
C ALA A 228 1.68 -2.74 -0.85
N ALA A 229 1.25 -3.24 0.32
CA ALA A 229 1.91 -4.33 1.04
C ALA A 229 1.92 -5.64 0.23
N ALA A 230 0.82 -5.98 -0.43
CA ALA A 230 0.72 -7.16 -1.29
C ALA A 230 1.61 -7.01 -2.53
N ALA A 231 1.54 -5.87 -3.22
CA ALA A 231 2.37 -5.58 -4.39
C ALA A 231 3.87 -5.59 -4.05
N LEU A 232 4.29 -4.97 -2.94
CA LEU A 232 5.68 -4.98 -2.49
C LEU A 232 6.22 -6.40 -2.33
N LYS A 233 5.46 -7.30 -1.71
CA LYS A 233 5.88 -8.70 -1.51
C LYS A 233 6.09 -9.41 -2.84
N ILE A 234 5.23 -9.16 -3.84
CA ILE A 234 5.37 -9.76 -5.17
C ILE A 234 6.63 -9.24 -5.87
N VAL A 235 6.83 -7.92 -5.96
CA VAL A 235 8.02 -7.37 -6.62
C VAL A 235 9.32 -7.72 -5.90
N THR A 236 9.30 -7.85 -4.58
CA THR A 236 10.46 -8.33 -3.81
C THR A 236 10.80 -9.79 -4.13
N MET A 237 9.79 -10.65 -4.31
CA MET A 237 10.01 -12.05 -4.72
C MET A 237 10.59 -12.16 -6.13
N LEU A 238 10.16 -11.31 -7.06
CA LEU A 238 10.70 -11.25 -8.42
C LEU A 238 12.19 -10.88 -8.40
N SER A 239 12.54 -9.85 -7.62
CA SER A 239 13.94 -9.39 -7.48
C SER A 239 14.87 -10.45 -6.91
N ALA A 240 14.42 -11.19 -5.89
CA ALA A 240 15.20 -12.26 -5.27
C ALA A 240 15.53 -13.41 -6.24
N ARG A 241 14.66 -13.66 -7.22
CA ARG A 241 14.88 -14.68 -8.25
C ARG A 241 15.81 -14.23 -9.38
N SER A 242 15.79 -12.93 -9.72
CA SER A 242 16.62 -12.36 -10.79
C SER A 242 18.09 -12.22 -10.39
N GLY A 243 18.40 -12.11 -9.09
CA GLY A 243 19.77 -12.04 -8.56
C GLY A 243 20.50 -13.41 -8.44
N HIS A 244 19.86 -14.52 -8.85
CA HIS A 244 20.43 -15.88 -8.81
C HIS A 244 20.76 -16.44 -10.21
N LYS A 245 20.86 -15.58 -11.22
CA LYS A 245 21.31 -15.95 -12.57
C LYS A 245 22.73 -15.47 -12.83
#